data_c832fde794097a2d4d5703950137c8ba
#
_entry.id   c832fde794097a2d4d5703950137c8ba
#
_cell.length_a   1.000
_cell.length_b   1.000
_cell.length_c   1.000
_cell.angle_alpha   90.00
_cell.angle_beta   90.00
_cell.angle_gamma   90.00
#
_symmetry.space_group_name_H-M   'P 1'
#
loop_
_entity.id
_entity.type
_entity.pdbx_description
1 polymer ?
#
loop_
_entity_poly.entity_id
_entity_poly.type
_entity_poly.pdbx_seq_one_letter_code
_entity_poly.pdbx_strand_id
1 'polypeptide(L)' 'DGTAIMRILDIPPGREVGEAYQFLLNLRLDRGPMDAASAEEALRAWWAARP' A
#
# COMPACT_ATOMS: atom_id res chain seq x y z
N ASP A 1 -4.23 1.07 7.47
CA ASP A 1 -5.65 1.06 7.17
C ASP A 1 -5.94 1.83 5.87
N GLY A 2 -7.19 1.77 5.44
CA GLY A 2 -7.58 2.39 4.17
C GLY A 2 -7.37 3.90 4.13
N THR A 3 -7.56 4.58 5.25
CA THR A 3 -7.39 6.03 5.33
C THR A 3 -5.93 6.42 5.08
N ALA A 4 -5.01 5.69 5.69
CA ALA A 4 -3.59 5.95 5.50
C ALA A 4 -3.18 5.71 4.04
N ILE A 5 -3.69 4.64 3.44
CA ILE A 5 -3.41 4.32 2.04
C ILE A 5 -3.89 5.44 1.11
N MET A 6 -5.11 5.92 1.32
CA MET A 6 -5.66 7.00 0.51
C MET A 6 -4.80 8.26 0.59
N ARG A 7 -4.30 8.55 1.79
CA ARG A 7 -3.46 9.72 2.00
C ARG A 7 -2.08 9.56 1.33
N ILE A 8 -1.48 8.38 1.49
CA ILE A 8 -0.16 8.12 0.93
C ILE A 8 -0.17 8.17 -0.60
N LEU A 9 -1.19 7.56 -1.19
CA LEU A 9 -1.30 7.46 -2.65
C LEU A 9 -2.07 8.62 -3.27
N ASP A 10 -2.69 9.46 -2.44
CA ASP A 10 -3.52 10.57 -2.90
C ASP A 10 -4.63 10.07 -3.83
N ILE A 11 -5.37 9.07 -3.37
CA ILE A 11 -6.47 8.48 -4.14
C ILE A 11 -7.76 8.51 -3.33
N PRO A 12 -8.91 8.54 -4.01
CA PRO A 12 -10.20 8.50 -3.33
C PRO A 12 -10.53 7.08 -2.86
N PRO A 13 -11.55 6.92 -2.01
CA PRO A 13 -12.04 5.60 -1.66
C PRO A 13 -12.47 4.85 -2.91
N GLY A 14 -12.20 3.54 -2.94
CA GLY A 14 -12.59 2.72 -4.06
C GLY A 14 -11.79 1.43 -4.13
N ARG A 15 -11.87 0.80 -5.30
CA ARG A 15 -11.23 -0.49 -5.53
C ARG A 15 -9.72 -0.44 -5.30
N GLU A 16 -9.08 0.64 -5.74
CA GLU A 16 -7.62 0.74 -5.64
C GLU A 16 -7.14 0.69 -4.19
N VAL A 17 -7.93 1.23 -3.26
CA VAL A 17 -7.58 1.16 -1.85
C VAL A 17 -7.53 -0.29 -1.38
N GLY A 18 -8.51 -1.08 -1.80
CA GLY A 18 -8.56 -2.51 -1.47
C GLY A 18 -7.39 -3.27 -2.06
N GLU A 19 -7.03 -2.97 -3.30
CA GLU A 19 -5.88 -3.60 -3.97
C GLU A 19 -4.58 -3.25 -3.26
N ALA A 20 -4.43 -1.98 -2.87
CA ALA A 20 -3.25 -1.52 -2.15
C ALA A 20 -3.13 -2.20 -0.78
N TYR A 21 -4.25 -2.32 -0.09
CA TYR A 21 -4.28 -3.01 1.20
C TYR A 21 -3.86 -4.46 1.05
N GLN A 22 -4.36 -5.13 0.02
CA GLN A 22 -4.01 -6.52 -0.25
C GLN A 22 -2.52 -6.66 -0.58
N PHE A 23 -1.97 -5.71 -1.34
CA PHE A 23 -0.55 -5.68 -1.63
C PHE A 23 0.27 -5.61 -0.35
N LEU A 24 -0.10 -4.72 0.56
CA LEU A 24 0.62 -4.57 1.83
C LEU A 24 0.51 -5.82 2.70
N LEU A 25 -0.65 -6.45 2.72
CA LEU A 25 -0.85 -7.69 3.46
C LEU A 25 0.07 -8.80 2.95
N ASN A 26 0.11 -8.97 1.64
CA ASN A 26 0.95 -10.00 1.02
C ASN A 26 2.43 -9.72 1.26
N LEU A 27 2.83 -8.45 1.17
CA LEU A 27 4.20 -8.05 1.43
C LEU A 27 4.62 -8.39 2.86
N ARG A 28 3.71 -8.14 3.79
CA ARG A 28 3.96 -8.42 5.20
C ARG A 28 4.08 -9.91 5.47
N LEU A 29 3.29 -10.72 4.78
CA LEU A 29 3.37 -12.18 4.89
C LEU A 29 4.71 -12.70 4.35
N ASP A 30 5.22 -12.08 3.29
CA ASP A 30 6.48 -12.49 2.68
C ASP A 30 7.70 -12.05 3.49
N ARG A 31 7.69 -10.80 3.94
CA ARG A 31 8.87 -10.18 4.54
C ARG A 31 8.80 -10.04 6.05
N GLY A 32 7.63 -10.28 6.64
CA GLY A 32 7.42 -10.07 8.06
C GLY A 32 7.11 -8.60 8.37
N PRO A 33 7.12 -8.23 9.64
CA PRO A 33 6.77 -6.87 10.04
C PRO A 33 7.71 -5.84 9.43
N MET A 34 7.14 -4.71 9.02
CA MET A 34 7.87 -3.61 8.41
C MET A 34 7.54 -2.32 9.16
N ASP A 35 8.49 -1.38 9.21
CA ASP A 35 8.18 -0.08 9.77
C ASP A 35 7.33 0.73 8.78
N ALA A 36 6.75 1.83 9.27
CA ALA A 36 5.84 2.64 8.47
C ALA A 36 6.53 3.23 7.24
N ALA A 37 7.77 3.67 7.38
CA ALA A 37 8.49 4.27 6.26
C ALA A 37 8.76 3.28 5.14
N SER A 38 9.17 2.07 5.50
CA SER A 38 9.42 1.02 4.51
C SER A 38 8.14 0.58 3.81
N ALA A 39 7.06 0.44 4.56
CA ALA A 39 5.76 0.07 3.99
C ALA A 39 5.26 1.13 3.02
N GLU A 40 5.42 2.40 3.40
CA GLU A 40 4.99 3.50 2.55
C GLU A 40 5.80 3.56 1.26
N GLU A 41 7.10 3.37 1.35
CA GLU A 41 7.97 3.34 0.18
C GLU A 41 7.58 2.22 -0.77
N ALA A 42 7.34 1.02 -0.23
CA ALA A 42 6.93 -0.13 -1.03
C ALA A 42 5.58 0.12 -1.71
N LEU A 43 4.66 0.75 -1.00
CA LEU A 43 3.34 1.06 -1.52
C LEU A 43 3.42 2.03 -2.68
N ARG A 44 4.24 3.07 -2.56
CA ARG A 44 4.42 4.05 -3.62
C ARG A 44 5.07 3.45 -4.86
N ALA A 45 6.05 2.59 -4.67
CA ALA A 45 6.71 1.90 -5.78
C ALA A 45 5.72 1.00 -6.52
N TRP A 46 4.91 0.27 -5.77
CA TRP A 46 3.88 -0.59 -6.35
C TRP A 46 2.87 0.22 -7.17
N TRP A 47 2.43 1.34 -6.63
CA TRP A 47 1.46 2.20 -7.31
C TRP A 47 2.03 2.77 -8.61
N ALA A 48 3.28 3.23 -8.57
CA ALA A 48 3.93 3.81 -9.73
C ALA A 48 4.16 2.79 -10.84
N ALA A 49 4.29 1.51 -10.51
CA ALA A 49 4.52 0.45 -11.49
C ALA A 49 3.24 -0.07 -12.13
N ARG A 50 2.07 0.37 -11.68
CA ARG A 50 0.80 -0.08 -12.25
C ARG A 50 0.60 0.50 -13.64
N PRO A 51 -0.01 -0.29 -14.54
CA PRO A 51 -0.36 0.21 -15.87
C PRO A 51 -1.44 1.27 -15.82
#